data_b978d43e4be5abf040ae5446900022cc
#
_entry.id   b978d43e4be5abf040ae5446900022cc
#
_cell.length_a   1.000
_cell.length_b   1.000
_cell.length_c   1.000
_cell.angle_alpha   90.00
_cell.angle_beta   90.00
_cell.angle_gamma   90.00
#
_symmetry.space_group_name_H-M   'P 1'
#
loop_
_entity.id
_entity.type
_entity.pdbx_description
1 polymer ?
#
loop_
_entity_poly.entity_id
_entity_poly.type
_entity_poly.pdbx_seq_one_letter_code
_entity_poly.pdbx_strand_id
1 'polypeptide(L)'
;PSLNFTSQLAYSAYTDKFKHFFHSHISNKWYESFNFGLSLKIPIFDGLSKHTKKQQANVEYRKAVLQQENTRKQLETQYTNSVSDLMNNQRNYEKQQSNYKLAEEVYLVTTDKYKEGIASMTELLQDELRLTEAQNGYLSAHYNYKIAELNLLKLTQQLDILTQ
;
A
#
# COMPACT_ATOMS: atom_id res chain seq x y z
N PRO A 1 30.22 -27.76 -0.31
CA PRO A 1 30.31 -28.73 0.76
C PRO A 1 29.16 -28.56 1.74
N SER A 2 28.58 -29.66 2.23
CA SER A 2 27.62 -29.66 3.33
C SER A 2 28.11 -30.55 4.45
N LEU A 3 28.00 -30.07 5.69
CA LEU A 3 28.30 -30.80 6.89
C LEU A 3 26.98 -31.01 7.64
N ASN A 4 26.61 -32.27 7.83
CA ASN A 4 25.40 -32.63 8.57
C ASN A 4 25.80 -33.43 9.81
N PHE A 5 25.25 -33.04 10.95
CA PHE A 5 25.31 -33.81 12.18
C PHE A 5 23.93 -34.46 12.39
N THR A 6 23.95 -35.76 12.64
CA THR A 6 22.74 -36.53 12.96
C THR A 6 22.92 -37.20 14.30
N SER A 7 21.91 -37.15 15.14
CA SER A 7 21.85 -37.78 16.45
C SER A 7 20.50 -38.48 16.57
N GLN A 8 20.50 -39.75 16.93
CA GLN A 8 19.28 -40.54 17.06
C GLN A 8 19.38 -41.37 18.34
N LEU A 9 18.40 -41.20 19.21
CA LEU A 9 18.14 -42.05 20.37
C LEU A 9 16.95 -42.96 20.01
N ALA A 10 17.13 -44.27 20.11
CA ALA A 10 16.08 -45.22 19.83
C ALA A 10 15.96 -46.24 20.97
N TYR A 11 14.74 -46.51 21.36
CA TYR A 11 14.40 -47.60 22.26
C TYR A 11 13.76 -48.74 21.49
N SER A 12 14.35 -49.91 21.54
CA SER A 12 13.88 -51.11 20.83
C SER A 12 13.58 -52.23 21.81
N ALA A 13 12.41 -52.83 21.69
CA ALA A 13 12.06 -54.00 22.45
C ALA A 13 11.89 -55.19 21.55
N TYR A 14 12.50 -56.32 21.90
CA TYR A 14 12.34 -57.60 21.21
C TYR A 14 11.49 -58.53 22.06
N THR A 15 10.47 -59.12 21.45
CA THR A 15 9.59 -60.08 22.07
C THR A 15 9.29 -61.25 21.16
N ASP A 16 9.27 -62.47 21.68
CA ASP A 16 9.03 -63.70 20.87
C ASP A 16 7.54 -63.84 20.44
N LYS A 17 6.63 -63.20 21.11
CA LYS A 17 5.18 -63.28 20.83
C LYS A 17 4.51 -61.96 21.05
N PHE A 18 3.63 -61.55 20.13
CA PHE A 18 2.88 -60.29 20.20
C PHE A 18 2.07 -60.13 21.50
N LYS A 19 1.56 -61.20 22.09
CA LYS A 19 0.87 -61.21 23.37
C LYS A 19 1.74 -60.66 24.52
N HIS A 20 3.05 -60.81 24.47
CA HIS A 20 3.99 -60.38 25.52
C HIS A 20 4.32 -58.90 25.46
N PHE A 21 3.99 -58.24 24.38
CA PHE A 21 4.30 -56.82 24.20
C PHE A 21 3.53 -55.92 25.21
N PHE A 22 2.33 -56.34 25.57
CA PHE A 22 1.47 -55.56 26.50
C PHE A 22 1.50 -56.06 27.95
N HIS A 23 2.24 -57.11 28.26
CA HIS A 23 2.36 -57.62 29.61
C HIS A 23 3.69 -57.21 30.25
N SER A 24 3.59 -56.43 31.30
CA SER A 24 4.71 -55.79 31.97
C SER A 24 5.71 -56.72 32.70
N HIS A 25 5.52 -58.05 32.73
CA HIS A 25 6.20 -58.87 33.74
C HIS A 25 7.18 -59.92 33.26
N ILE A 26 7.31 -60.21 31.98
CA ILE A 26 8.25 -61.27 31.57
C ILE A 26 8.89 -60.93 30.25
N SER A 27 10.22 -60.73 30.27
CA SER A 27 11.12 -60.85 29.14
C SER A 27 11.14 -59.79 28.04
N ASN A 28 10.56 -58.65 28.25
CA ASN A 28 10.78 -57.52 27.34
C ASN A 28 12.13 -56.88 27.67
N LYS A 29 13.16 -57.22 26.92
CA LYS A 29 14.44 -56.51 27.01
C LYS A 29 14.34 -55.26 26.15
N TRP A 30 14.24 -54.11 26.79
CA TRP A 30 14.39 -52.85 26.13
C TRP A 30 15.85 -52.53 25.96
N TYR A 31 16.24 -52.24 24.74
CA TYR A 31 17.57 -51.81 24.37
C TYR A 31 17.52 -50.34 24.01
N GLU A 32 18.28 -49.57 24.71
CA GLU A 32 18.55 -48.21 24.35
C GLU A 32 19.71 -48.17 23.34
N SER A 33 19.52 -47.51 22.25
CA SER A 33 20.59 -47.30 21.25
C SER A 33 20.70 -45.80 20.97
N PHE A 34 21.92 -45.32 21.08
CA PHE A 34 22.27 -43.95 20.74
C PHE A 34 23.25 -43.99 19.56
N ASN A 35 22.82 -43.39 18.45
CA ASN A 35 23.63 -43.27 17.24
C ASN A 35 23.92 -41.81 16.98
N PHE A 36 25.16 -41.48 16.72
CA PHE A 36 25.51 -40.14 16.23
C PHE A 36 26.41 -40.31 14.99
N GLY A 37 26.26 -39.35 14.08
CA GLY A 37 27.03 -39.33 12.84
C GLY A 37 27.34 -37.92 12.39
N LEU A 38 28.52 -37.78 11.79
CA LEU A 38 28.95 -36.58 11.11
C LEU A 38 29.20 -36.93 9.66
N SER A 39 28.43 -36.31 8.73
CA SER A 39 28.62 -36.51 7.32
C SER A 39 29.07 -35.25 6.62
N LEU A 40 30.19 -35.28 5.94
CA LEU A 40 30.74 -34.22 5.10
C LEU A 40 30.57 -34.60 3.63
N LYS A 41 29.73 -33.86 2.89
CA LYS A 41 29.53 -34.06 1.45
C LYS A 41 30.26 -32.97 0.69
N ILE A 42 31.30 -33.37 -0.06
CA ILE A 42 32.07 -32.46 -0.91
C ILE A 42 31.82 -32.86 -2.37
N PRO A 43 31.03 -32.11 -3.15
CA PRO A 43 30.86 -32.37 -4.58
C PRO A 43 32.18 -32.04 -5.32
N ILE A 44 32.77 -33.01 -5.98
CA ILE A 44 34.01 -32.85 -6.76
C ILE A 44 33.72 -32.23 -8.12
N PHE A 45 32.60 -32.61 -8.74
CA PHE A 45 32.15 -32.06 -10.01
C PHE A 45 30.65 -31.84 -9.96
N ASP A 46 30.19 -30.63 -10.32
CA ASP A 46 28.78 -30.22 -10.27
C ASP A 46 28.22 -29.83 -11.65
N GLY A 47 28.90 -30.21 -12.74
CA GLY A 47 28.44 -29.91 -14.11
C GLY A 47 28.28 -28.42 -14.39
N LEU A 48 29.13 -27.55 -13.80
CA LEU A 48 29.06 -26.08 -13.91
C LEU A 48 27.80 -25.46 -13.26
N SER A 49 27.03 -26.23 -12.48
CA SER A 49 25.82 -25.77 -11.82
C SER A 49 26.06 -24.51 -10.97
N LYS A 50 27.20 -24.41 -10.27
CA LYS A 50 27.56 -23.22 -9.48
C LYS A 50 27.81 -22.00 -10.36
N HIS A 51 28.45 -22.19 -11.52
CA HIS A 51 28.70 -21.11 -12.48
C HIS A 51 27.38 -20.57 -13.05
N THR A 52 26.49 -21.47 -13.48
CA THR A 52 25.18 -21.12 -13.98
C THR A 52 24.32 -20.39 -12.92
N LYS A 53 24.33 -20.90 -11.67
CA LYS A 53 23.63 -20.22 -10.55
C LYS A 53 24.20 -18.84 -10.27
N LYS A 54 25.53 -18.66 -10.37
CA LYS A 54 26.16 -17.33 -10.24
C LYS A 54 25.70 -16.39 -11.36
N GLN A 55 25.61 -16.85 -12.59
CA GLN A 55 25.12 -16.05 -13.72
C GLN A 55 23.64 -15.70 -13.54
N GLN A 56 22.80 -16.66 -13.13
CA GLN A 56 21.40 -16.42 -12.83
C GLN A 56 21.24 -15.36 -11.72
N ALA A 57 21.97 -15.49 -10.61
CA ALA A 57 21.95 -14.50 -9.53
C ALA A 57 22.39 -13.11 -10.00
N ASN A 58 23.37 -13.02 -10.91
CA ASN A 58 23.80 -11.74 -11.48
C ASN A 58 22.72 -11.12 -12.39
N VAL A 59 22.02 -11.94 -13.17
CA VAL A 59 20.88 -11.46 -13.98
C VAL A 59 19.73 -10.98 -13.09
N GLU A 60 19.38 -11.73 -12.05
CA GLU A 60 18.35 -11.32 -11.08
C GLU A 60 18.73 -10.04 -10.35
N TYR A 61 20.00 -9.88 -9.97
CA TYR A 61 20.49 -8.61 -9.40
C TYR A 61 20.29 -7.43 -10.36
N ARG A 62 20.72 -7.58 -11.63
CA ARG A 62 20.52 -6.52 -12.64
C ARG A 62 19.06 -6.19 -12.87
N LYS A 63 18.20 -7.21 -12.91
CA LYS A 63 16.75 -7.07 -13.02
C LYS A 63 16.19 -6.27 -11.83
N ALA A 64 16.62 -6.58 -10.62
CA ALA A 64 16.21 -5.85 -9.42
C ALA A 64 16.66 -4.39 -9.44
N VAL A 65 17.87 -4.08 -9.90
CA VAL A 65 18.37 -2.71 -10.08
C VAL A 65 17.53 -1.94 -11.10
N LEU A 66 17.22 -2.54 -12.24
CA LEU A 66 16.35 -1.91 -13.26
C LEU A 66 14.93 -1.69 -12.74
N GLN A 67 14.40 -2.64 -11.99
CA GLN A 67 13.08 -2.51 -11.36
C GLN A 67 13.05 -1.36 -10.35
N GLN A 68 14.10 -1.22 -9.55
CA GLN A 68 14.26 -0.09 -8.62
C GLN A 68 14.27 1.25 -9.36
N GLU A 69 15.04 1.35 -10.45
CA GLU A 69 15.10 2.58 -11.25
C GLU A 69 13.74 2.92 -11.88
N ASN A 70 13.03 1.93 -12.42
CA ASN A 70 11.69 2.12 -12.96
C ASN A 70 10.70 2.58 -11.89
N THR A 71 10.73 1.97 -10.70
CA THR A 71 9.88 2.37 -9.58
C THR A 71 10.18 3.82 -9.17
N ARG A 72 11.45 4.19 -9.11
CA ARG A 72 11.85 5.57 -8.82
C ARG A 72 11.29 6.56 -9.84
N LYS A 73 11.44 6.28 -11.14
CA LYS A 73 10.89 7.14 -12.22
C LYS A 73 9.37 7.26 -12.16
N GLN A 74 8.67 6.15 -11.84
CA GLN A 74 7.22 6.17 -11.64
C GLN A 74 6.81 7.07 -10.46
N LEU A 75 7.52 6.98 -9.34
CA LEU A 75 7.26 7.83 -8.17
C LEU A 75 7.53 9.32 -8.47
N GLU A 76 8.61 9.63 -9.17
CA GLU A 76 8.93 11.00 -9.60
C GLU A 76 7.84 11.58 -10.51
N THR A 77 7.32 10.75 -11.44
CA THR A 77 6.20 11.15 -12.32
C THR A 77 4.91 11.34 -11.53
N GLN A 78 4.57 10.42 -10.63
CA GLN A 78 3.40 10.55 -9.76
C GLN A 78 3.46 11.80 -8.89
N TYR A 79 4.62 12.08 -8.31
CA TYR A 79 4.84 13.30 -7.51
C TYR A 79 4.61 14.56 -8.34
N THR A 80 5.23 14.67 -9.52
CA THR A 80 5.08 15.82 -10.41
C THR A 80 3.61 16.02 -10.83
N ASN A 81 2.92 14.93 -11.17
CA ASN A 81 1.50 14.98 -11.52
C ASN A 81 0.64 15.42 -10.32
N SER A 82 0.89 14.87 -9.12
CA SER A 82 0.15 15.24 -7.92
C SER A 82 0.34 16.71 -7.52
N VAL A 83 1.55 17.25 -7.69
CA VAL A 83 1.82 18.69 -7.48
C VAL A 83 1.05 19.53 -8.51
N SER A 84 1.06 19.15 -9.79
CA SER A 84 0.33 19.85 -10.84
C SER A 84 -1.18 19.82 -10.60
N ASP A 85 -1.72 18.67 -10.18
CA ASP A 85 -3.12 18.50 -9.84
C ASP A 85 -3.53 19.37 -8.66
N LEU A 86 -2.69 19.43 -7.61
CA LEU A 86 -2.92 20.31 -6.46
C LEU A 86 -2.99 21.78 -6.89
N MET A 87 -2.01 22.25 -7.67
CA MET A 87 -1.97 23.63 -8.16
C MET A 87 -3.18 23.98 -9.04
N ASN A 88 -3.63 23.07 -9.90
CA ASN A 88 -4.78 23.27 -10.76
C ASN A 88 -6.08 23.31 -9.95
N ASN A 89 -6.24 22.39 -8.98
CA ASN A 89 -7.41 22.38 -8.10
C ASN A 89 -7.43 23.59 -7.17
N GLN A 90 -6.29 24.08 -6.69
CA GLN A 90 -6.19 25.30 -5.92
C GLN A 90 -6.69 26.52 -6.74
N ARG A 91 -6.18 26.69 -7.96
CA ARG A 91 -6.62 27.79 -8.84
C ARG A 91 -8.11 27.72 -9.14
N ASN A 92 -8.63 26.51 -9.37
CA ASN A 92 -10.06 26.33 -9.60
C ASN A 92 -10.88 26.68 -8.33
N TYR A 93 -10.43 26.26 -7.17
CA TYR A 93 -11.04 26.63 -5.89
C TYR A 93 -11.11 28.16 -5.70
N GLU A 94 -9.98 28.86 -5.90
CA GLU A 94 -9.90 30.33 -5.79
C GLU A 94 -10.85 31.03 -6.77
N LYS A 95 -10.93 30.52 -8.01
CA LYS A 95 -11.87 31.03 -9.04
C LYS A 95 -13.32 30.82 -8.63
N GLN A 96 -13.67 29.61 -8.17
CA GLN A 96 -15.06 29.32 -7.77
C GLN A 96 -15.45 30.06 -6.49
N GLN A 97 -14.51 30.29 -5.58
CA GLN A 97 -14.73 31.16 -4.41
C GLN A 97 -15.05 32.59 -4.82
N SER A 98 -14.34 33.15 -5.79
CA SER A 98 -14.62 34.50 -6.32
C SER A 98 -15.96 34.54 -7.02
N ASN A 99 -16.33 33.54 -7.80
CA ASN A 99 -17.62 33.43 -8.46
C ASN A 99 -18.78 33.36 -7.45
N TYR A 100 -18.62 32.56 -6.39
CA TYR A 100 -19.62 32.46 -5.33
C TYR A 100 -19.84 33.81 -4.64
N LYS A 101 -18.76 34.52 -4.25
CA LYS A 101 -18.85 35.84 -3.65
C LYS A 101 -19.57 36.85 -4.54
N LEU A 102 -19.24 36.87 -5.84
CA LEU A 102 -19.88 37.75 -6.80
C LEU A 102 -21.38 37.43 -6.95
N ALA A 103 -21.74 36.15 -7.04
CA ALA A 103 -23.14 35.73 -7.12
C ALA A 103 -23.92 36.12 -5.84
N GLU A 104 -23.30 36.01 -4.67
CA GLU A 104 -23.87 36.44 -3.39
C GLU A 104 -24.14 37.96 -3.36
N GLU A 105 -23.16 38.78 -3.80
CA GLU A 105 -23.31 40.23 -3.90
C GLU A 105 -24.44 40.60 -4.87
N VAL A 106 -24.51 39.96 -6.05
CA VAL A 106 -25.58 40.21 -7.04
C VAL A 106 -26.95 39.89 -6.44
N TYR A 107 -27.06 38.69 -5.82
CA TYR A 107 -28.31 38.28 -5.17
C TYR A 107 -28.77 39.26 -4.08
N LEU A 108 -27.86 39.74 -3.23
CA LEU A 108 -28.17 40.72 -2.20
C LEU A 108 -28.68 42.05 -2.79
N VAL A 109 -27.98 42.56 -3.82
CA VAL A 109 -28.38 43.79 -4.52
C VAL A 109 -29.75 43.63 -5.18
N THR A 110 -30.02 42.50 -5.82
CA THR A 110 -31.33 42.23 -6.47
C THR A 110 -32.42 42.05 -5.42
N THR A 111 -32.12 41.46 -4.27
CA THR A 111 -33.04 41.32 -3.14
C THR A 111 -33.49 42.72 -2.63
N ASP A 112 -32.54 43.66 -2.47
CA ASP A 112 -32.87 45.01 -2.02
C ASP A 112 -33.65 45.78 -3.07
N LYS A 113 -33.29 45.71 -4.36
CA LYS A 113 -34.06 46.25 -5.47
C LYS A 113 -35.50 45.71 -5.53
N TYR A 114 -35.66 44.39 -5.25
CA TYR A 114 -36.99 43.78 -5.21
C TYR A 114 -37.84 44.33 -4.06
N LYS A 115 -37.26 44.53 -2.85
CA LYS A 115 -37.96 45.15 -1.73
C LYS A 115 -38.41 46.59 -2.02
N GLU A 116 -37.62 47.30 -2.83
CA GLU A 116 -37.93 48.65 -3.27
C GLU A 116 -38.91 48.70 -4.47
N GLY A 117 -39.31 47.55 -4.99
CA GLY A 117 -40.20 47.43 -6.16
C GLY A 117 -39.53 47.72 -7.51
N ILE A 118 -38.19 47.78 -7.56
CA ILE A 118 -37.42 48.10 -8.76
C ILE A 118 -37.10 46.82 -9.58
N ALA A 119 -36.80 45.69 -8.90
CA ALA A 119 -36.55 44.42 -9.55
C ALA A 119 -37.79 43.53 -9.56
N SER A 120 -37.92 42.68 -10.57
CA SER A 120 -39.00 41.69 -10.68
C SER A 120 -38.70 40.43 -9.86
N MET A 121 -39.76 39.69 -9.49
CA MET A 121 -39.61 38.36 -8.84
C MET A 121 -38.84 37.39 -9.71
N THR A 122 -38.98 37.47 -11.04
CA THR A 122 -38.25 36.61 -11.98
C THR A 122 -36.73 36.85 -11.92
N GLU A 123 -36.31 38.12 -11.82
CA GLU A 123 -34.88 38.45 -11.67
C GLU A 123 -34.33 37.93 -10.35
N LEU A 124 -35.09 38.12 -9.26
CA LEU A 124 -34.68 37.60 -7.94
C LEU A 124 -34.48 36.06 -7.96
N LEU A 125 -35.45 35.34 -8.51
CA LEU A 125 -35.35 33.88 -8.63
C LEU A 125 -34.20 33.41 -9.55
N GLN A 126 -33.89 34.16 -10.62
CA GLN A 126 -32.75 33.86 -11.50
C GLN A 126 -31.41 34.05 -10.74
N ASP A 127 -31.30 35.10 -9.96
CA ASP A 127 -30.08 35.37 -9.19
C ASP A 127 -29.92 34.40 -8.01
N GLU A 128 -31.02 33.96 -7.38
CA GLU A 128 -31.04 32.89 -6.38
C GLU A 128 -30.54 31.55 -6.99
N LEU A 129 -30.99 31.21 -8.21
CA LEU A 129 -30.53 30.05 -8.93
C LEU A 129 -29.02 30.14 -9.22
N ARG A 130 -28.54 31.29 -9.72
CA ARG A 130 -27.11 31.52 -9.99
C ARG A 130 -26.27 31.42 -8.71
N LEU A 131 -26.75 31.94 -7.61
CA LEU A 131 -26.09 31.81 -6.31
C LEU A 131 -25.99 30.36 -5.88
N THR A 132 -27.07 29.59 -6.02
CA THR A 132 -27.07 28.12 -5.72
C THR A 132 -26.09 27.36 -6.60
N GLU A 133 -26.05 27.64 -7.89
CA GLU A 133 -25.11 27.04 -8.83
C GLU A 133 -23.65 27.39 -8.48
N ALA A 134 -23.37 28.66 -8.16
CA ALA A 134 -22.05 29.11 -7.76
C ALA A 134 -21.61 28.49 -6.42
N GLN A 135 -22.52 28.35 -5.47
CA GLN A 135 -22.27 27.66 -4.20
C GLN A 135 -21.91 26.18 -4.41
N ASN A 136 -22.65 25.47 -5.23
CA ASN A 136 -22.36 24.08 -5.58
C ASN A 136 -21.01 23.94 -6.29
N GLY A 137 -20.69 24.86 -7.21
CA GLY A 137 -19.39 24.94 -7.88
C GLY A 137 -18.24 25.15 -6.89
N TYR A 138 -18.40 26.07 -5.96
CA TYR A 138 -17.43 26.34 -4.89
C TYR A 138 -17.20 25.11 -3.99
N LEU A 139 -18.27 24.48 -3.50
CA LEU A 139 -18.17 23.28 -2.66
C LEU A 139 -17.48 22.12 -3.37
N SER A 140 -17.82 21.90 -4.65
CA SER A 140 -17.17 20.86 -5.46
C SER A 140 -15.68 21.15 -5.68
N ALA A 141 -15.32 22.40 -5.97
CA ALA A 141 -13.93 22.78 -6.16
C ALA A 141 -13.13 22.68 -4.85
N HIS A 142 -13.73 23.07 -3.71
CA HIS A 142 -13.12 22.90 -2.39
C HIS A 142 -12.86 21.42 -2.05
N TYR A 143 -13.84 20.57 -2.30
CA TYR A 143 -13.69 19.13 -2.13
C TYR A 143 -12.54 18.56 -2.99
N ASN A 144 -12.51 18.90 -4.27
CA ASN A 144 -11.45 18.43 -5.19
C ASN A 144 -10.05 18.93 -4.78
N TYR A 145 -9.97 20.19 -4.32
CA TYR A 145 -8.71 20.73 -3.78
C TYR A 145 -8.23 19.93 -2.56
N LYS A 146 -9.13 19.62 -1.62
CA LYS A 146 -8.80 18.82 -0.43
C LYS A 146 -8.40 17.37 -0.78
N ILE A 147 -9.02 16.77 -1.78
CA ILE A 147 -8.62 15.44 -2.27
C ILE A 147 -7.21 15.49 -2.89
N ALA A 148 -6.91 16.51 -3.69
CA ALA A 148 -5.57 16.66 -4.27
C ALA A 148 -4.49 16.88 -3.19
N GLU A 149 -4.79 17.67 -2.16
CA GLU A 149 -3.91 17.88 -0.99
C GLU A 149 -3.64 16.56 -0.26
N LEU A 150 -4.68 15.78 0.04
CA LEU A 150 -4.56 14.46 0.68
C LEU A 150 -3.76 13.46 -0.16
N ASN A 151 -3.93 13.47 -1.48
CA ASN A 151 -3.18 12.59 -2.38
C ASN A 151 -1.68 12.91 -2.36
N LEU A 152 -1.32 14.19 -2.34
CA LEU A 152 0.08 14.62 -2.23
C LEU A 152 0.66 14.25 -0.86
N LEU A 153 -0.06 14.50 0.24
CA LEU A 153 0.36 14.13 1.60
C LEU A 153 0.55 12.61 1.74
N LYS A 154 -0.35 11.82 1.15
CA LYS A 154 -0.22 10.36 1.11
C LYS A 154 1.04 9.92 0.37
N LEU A 155 1.35 10.54 -0.76
CA LEU A 155 2.51 10.21 -1.57
C LEU A 155 3.83 10.56 -0.84
N THR A 156 3.84 11.65 -0.08
CA THR A 156 5.00 12.11 0.72
C THR A 156 5.08 11.47 2.10
N GLN A 157 4.16 10.57 2.47
CA GLN A 157 4.06 9.94 3.79
C GLN A 157 3.89 10.94 4.96
N GLN A 158 3.31 12.10 4.70
CA GLN A 158 3.10 13.17 5.68
C GLN A 158 1.65 13.21 6.22
N LEU A 159 0.94 12.09 6.21
CA LEU A 159 -0.45 12.01 6.71
C LEU A 159 -0.59 12.29 8.21
N ASP A 160 0.47 12.06 8.98
CA ASP A 160 0.46 12.27 10.44
C ASP A 160 0.29 13.74 10.85
N ILE A 161 0.52 14.70 9.92
CA ILE A 161 0.34 16.14 10.16
C ILE A 161 -1.15 16.53 10.31
N LEU A 162 -2.07 15.71 9.80
CA LEU A 162 -3.51 16.00 9.83
C LEU A 162 -4.22 15.49 11.10
N THR A 163 -3.52 14.73 11.95
CA THR A 163 -4.08 14.14 13.18
C THR A 163 -3.72 14.92 14.46
N GLN A 164 -3.00 16.02 14.32
CA GLN A 164 -2.72 16.99 15.40
C GLN A 164 -3.60 18.23 15.23
#